data_3d891793b8fee517ec34208c3cbdd2e5
#
_entry.id   3d891793b8fee517ec34208c3cbdd2e5
#
_cell.length_a   1.000
_cell.length_b   1.000
_cell.length_c   1.000
_cell.angle_alpha   90.00
_cell.angle_beta   90.00
_cell.angle_gamma   90.00
#
_symmetry.space_group_name_H-M   'P 1'
#
loop_
_entity.id
_entity.type
_entity.pdbx_description
1 polymer ?
#
loop_
_entity_poly.entity_id
_entity_poly.type
_entity_poly.pdbx_seq_one_letter_code
_entity_poly.pdbx_strand_id
1 'polypeptide(L)'
;MTLGSIRHEIRIHRSAADVWARVGDAAGLHTWFPGITNCQVDGKNRVIMLGSGAPLPEEILVNDDTQRRFQYRITAPMFVHHRGTIDVIALDDQECLVVYSTEADPRTMALTIAGGTAGALDELKRQMETN
;
A
#
# COMPACT_ATOMS: atom_id res chain seq x y z
N MET A 1 -1.39 23.41 -8.45
CA MET A 1 -1.30 22.09 -7.81
C MET A 1 0.07 21.95 -7.15
N THR A 2 0.11 21.60 -5.89
CA THR A 2 1.37 21.29 -5.18
C THR A 2 1.46 19.79 -4.98
N LEU A 3 2.04 19.10 -5.93
CA LEU A 3 2.13 17.65 -5.90
C LEU A 3 3.37 17.20 -5.13
N GLY A 4 3.17 16.33 -4.14
CA GLY A 4 4.22 15.54 -3.53
C GLY A 4 4.28 14.17 -4.18
N SER A 5 5.47 13.64 -4.36
CA SER A 5 5.69 12.32 -4.95
C SER A 5 6.86 11.65 -4.22
N ILE A 6 6.58 10.56 -3.54
CA ILE A 6 7.56 9.86 -2.71
C ILE A 6 7.47 8.37 -3.00
N ARG A 7 8.62 7.74 -3.06
CA ARG A 7 8.72 6.31 -3.31
C ARG A 7 9.59 5.67 -2.24
N HIS A 8 9.12 4.53 -1.72
CA HIS A 8 9.92 3.64 -0.89
C HIS A 8 10.00 2.28 -1.56
N GLU A 9 11.09 1.58 -1.40
CA GLU A 9 11.26 0.23 -1.90
C GLU A 9 11.94 -0.64 -0.86
N ILE A 10 11.65 -1.95 -0.93
CA ILE A 10 12.26 -2.93 -0.04
C ILE A 10 12.46 -4.25 -0.80
N ARG A 11 13.59 -4.89 -0.56
CA ARG A 11 13.90 -6.20 -1.09
C ARG A 11 13.47 -7.26 -0.08
N ILE A 12 12.71 -8.27 -0.56
CA ILE A 12 12.18 -9.32 0.30
C ILE A 12 12.66 -10.67 -0.22
N HIS A 13 13.20 -11.51 0.67
CA HIS A 13 13.62 -12.88 0.38
C HIS A 13 12.43 -13.84 0.39
N ARG A 14 11.51 -13.61 -0.54
CA ARG A 14 10.38 -14.48 -0.84
C ARG A 14 10.02 -14.27 -2.29
N SER A 15 9.38 -15.24 -2.91
CA SER A 15 8.95 -15.13 -4.29
C SER A 15 7.97 -13.96 -4.48
N ALA A 16 8.00 -13.36 -5.65
CA ALA A 16 7.04 -12.31 -5.98
C ALA A 16 5.59 -12.80 -5.89
N ALA A 17 5.33 -14.06 -6.24
CA ALA A 17 3.99 -14.63 -6.14
C ALA A 17 3.50 -14.69 -4.70
N ASP A 18 4.36 -15.13 -3.77
CA ASP A 18 4.00 -15.20 -2.34
C ASP A 18 3.72 -13.81 -1.77
N VAL A 19 4.59 -12.85 -2.07
CA VAL A 19 4.43 -11.47 -1.58
C VAL A 19 3.20 -10.82 -2.20
N TRP A 20 2.96 -11.05 -3.48
CA TRP A 20 1.77 -10.52 -4.14
C TRP A 20 0.47 -11.07 -3.55
N ALA A 21 0.45 -12.33 -3.10
CA ALA A 21 -0.72 -12.90 -2.44
C ALA A 21 -1.15 -12.10 -1.20
N ARG A 22 -0.19 -11.44 -0.53
CA ARG A 22 -0.47 -10.54 0.60
C ARG A 22 -0.82 -9.13 0.12
N VAL A 23 -0.03 -8.56 -0.79
CA VAL A 23 -0.20 -7.18 -1.25
C VAL A 23 -1.47 -7.02 -2.08
N GLY A 24 -1.80 -7.99 -2.92
CA GLY A 24 -2.98 -7.96 -3.78
C GLY A 24 -4.30 -8.22 -3.05
N ASP A 25 -4.25 -8.66 -1.81
CA ASP A 25 -5.44 -8.86 -0.98
C ASP A 25 -5.88 -7.51 -0.38
N ALA A 26 -6.80 -6.84 -1.06
CA ALA A 26 -7.24 -5.50 -0.69
C ALA A 26 -7.86 -5.45 0.71
N ALA A 27 -8.57 -6.49 1.12
CA ALA A 27 -9.21 -6.56 2.44
C ALA A 27 -8.22 -6.92 3.56
N GLY A 28 -7.02 -7.31 3.21
CA GLY A 28 -5.99 -7.75 4.15
C GLY A 28 -4.92 -6.71 4.48
N LEU A 29 -5.07 -5.47 4.03
CA LEU A 29 -4.05 -4.42 4.25
C LEU A 29 -3.69 -4.28 5.74
N HIS A 30 -4.67 -4.36 6.62
CA HIS A 30 -4.46 -4.23 8.07
C HIS A 30 -3.57 -5.31 8.65
N THR A 31 -3.39 -6.43 7.95
CA THR A 31 -2.55 -7.53 8.43
C THR A 31 -1.06 -7.22 8.35
N TRP A 32 -0.68 -6.25 7.52
CA TRP A 32 0.73 -5.91 7.35
C TRP A 32 1.03 -4.40 7.39
N PHE A 33 0.03 -3.53 7.42
CA PHE A 33 0.23 -2.07 7.50
C PHE A 33 -0.01 -1.61 8.95
N PRO A 34 1.05 -1.28 9.71
CA PRO A 34 0.90 -0.82 11.09
C PRO A 34 0.03 0.44 11.17
N GLY A 35 -0.82 0.49 12.20
CA GLY A 35 -1.71 1.63 12.40
C GLY A 35 -3.06 1.50 11.70
N ILE A 36 -3.25 0.48 10.87
CA ILE A 36 -4.55 0.14 10.28
C ILE A 36 -5.07 -1.08 11.01
N THR A 37 -6.27 -0.96 11.61
CA THR A 37 -6.84 -2.02 12.45
C THR A 37 -7.86 -2.88 11.74
N ASN A 38 -8.46 -2.38 10.66
CA ASN A 38 -9.48 -3.11 9.90
C ASN A 38 -9.59 -2.55 8.49
N CYS A 39 -10.04 -3.40 7.56
CA CYS A 39 -10.34 -3.04 6.18
C CYS A 39 -11.66 -3.66 5.78
N GLN A 40 -12.52 -2.90 5.13
CA GLN A 40 -13.74 -3.41 4.54
C GLN A 40 -13.79 -3.03 3.07
N VAL A 41 -14.06 -4.02 2.22
CA VAL A 41 -14.08 -3.85 0.77
C VAL A 41 -15.48 -4.18 0.26
N ASP A 42 -16.01 -3.27 -0.55
CA ASP A 42 -17.27 -3.45 -1.28
C ASP A 42 -17.05 -3.00 -2.72
N GLY A 43 -16.88 -3.97 -3.62
CA GLY A 43 -16.52 -3.68 -5.00
C GLY A 43 -15.17 -2.98 -5.08
N LYS A 44 -15.15 -1.77 -5.65
CA LYS A 44 -13.93 -0.96 -5.74
C LYS A 44 -13.76 -0.01 -4.55
N ASN A 45 -14.70 0.01 -3.61
CA ASN A 45 -14.61 0.87 -2.44
C ASN A 45 -13.98 0.12 -1.28
N ARG A 46 -13.03 0.76 -0.62
CA ARG A 46 -12.40 0.22 0.59
C ARG A 46 -12.46 1.29 1.68
N VAL A 47 -12.83 0.88 2.88
CA VAL A 47 -12.72 1.74 4.05
C VAL A 47 -11.69 1.11 4.99
N ILE A 48 -10.63 1.85 5.28
CA ILE A 48 -9.65 1.43 6.28
C ILE A 48 -9.98 2.11 7.61
N MET A 49 -9.76 1.39 8.70
CA MET A 49 -9.93 1.93 10.04
C MET A 49 -8.57 2.19 10.64
N LEU A 50 -8.31 3.44 11.00
CA LEU A 50 -7.05 3.82 11.65
C LEU A 50 -7.07 3.44 13.12
N GLY A 51 -5.90 3.35 13.74
CA GLY A 51 -5.77 3.04 15.16
C GLY A 51 -6.47 4.04 16.07
N SER A 52 -6.65 5.28 15.59
CA SER A 52 -7.43 6.31 16.30
C SER A 52 -8.93 6.04 16.30
N GLY A 53 -9.41 5.08 15.50
CA GLY A 53 -10.82 4.83 15.28
C GLY A 53 -11.41 5.61 14.11
N ALA A 54 -10.60 6.45 13.44
CA ALA A 54 -11.08 7.22 12.30
C ALA A 54 -11.16 6.35 11.05
N PRO A 55 -12.28 6.38 10.31
CA PRO A 55 -12.39 5.71 9.01
C PRO A 55 -11.72 6.56 7.93
N LEU A 56 -11.08 5.89 6.96
CA LEU A 56 -10.50 6.56 5.81
C LEU A 56 -11.01 5.87 4.55
N PRO A 57 -11.85 6.55 3.73
CA PRO A 57 -12.41 5.95 2.53
C PRO A 57 -11.39 5.98 1.39
N GLU A 58 -11.41 4.91 0.60
CA GLU A 58 -10.52 4.74 -0.54
C GLU A 58 -11.27 4.15 -1.72
N GLU A 59 -10.75 4.34 -2.92
CA GLU A 59 -11.19 3.67 -4.13
C GLU A 59 -10.04 2.84 -4.69
N ILE A 60 -10.30 1.56 -4.97
CA ILE A 60 -9.35 0.68 -5.62
C ILE A 60 -9.41 0.98 -7.12
N LEU A 61 -8.27 1.38 -7.69
CA LEU A 61 -8.16 1.75 -9.09
C LEU A 61 -7.67 0.60 -9.96
N VAL A 62 -6.68 -0.14 -9.47
CA VAL A 62 -6.05 -1.25 -10.17
C VAL A 62 -5.75 -2.35 -9.16
N ASN A 63 -6.08 -3.59 -9.50
CA ASN A 63 -5.62 -4.77 -8.79
C ASN A 63 -5.31 -5.81 -9.87
N ASP A 64 -4.08 -5.82 -10.35
CA ASP A 64 -3.66 -6.57 -11.53
C ASP A 64 -2.71 -7.70 -11.12
N ASP A 65 -3.21 -8.94 -11.17
CA ASP A 65 -2.44 -10.12 -10.79
C ASP A 65 -1.31 -10.43 -11.78
N THR A 66 -1.47 -10.03 -13.03
CA THR A 66 -0.45 -10.29 -14.07
C THR A 66 0.76 -9.42 -13.89
N GLN A 67 0.54 -8.10 -13.69
CA GLN A 67 1.62 -7.15 -13.44
C GLN A 67 2.06 -7.14 -11.98
N ARG A 68 1.26 -7.68 -11.07
CA ARG A 68 1.43 -7.58 -9.63
C ARG A 68 1.49 -6.11 -9.21
N ARG A 69 0.44 -5.37 -9.59
CA ARG A 69 0.31 -3.95 -9.34
C ARG A 69 -1.02 -3.63 -8.67
N PHE A 70 -0.96 -2.90 -7.57
CA PHE A 70 -2.13 -2.42 -6.83
C PHE A 70 -2.10 -0.90 -6.79
N GLN A 71 -3.19 -0.25 -7.25
CA GLN A 71 -3.33 1.21 -7.16
C GLN A 71 -4.64 1.55 -6.49
N TYR A 72 -4.60 2.58 -5.66
CA TYR A 72 -5.77 3.09 -4.96
C TYR A 72 -5.65 4.61 -4.79
N ARG A 73 -6.75 5.25 -4.43
CA ARG A 73 -6.75 6.65 -4.05
C ARG A 73 -7.57 6.84 -2.79
N ILE A 74 -7.11 7.73 -1.91
CA ILE A 74 -7.88 8.17 -0.75
C ILE A 74 -8.88 9.23 -1.24
N THR A 75 -10.17 9.05 -0.88
CA THR A 75 -11.24 9.93 -1.33
C THR A 75 -11.67 10.93 -0.27
N ALA A 76 -10.95 10.98 0.88
CA ALA A 76 -11.24 11.92 1.95
C ALA A 76 -11.03 13.37 1.47
N PRO A 77 -11.84 14.34 2.01
CA PRO A 77 -11.84 15.72 1.48
C PRO A 77 -10.53 16.48 1.64
N MET A 78 -9.65 16.06 2.57
CA MET A 78 -8.36 16.71 2.76
C MET A 78 -7.39 16.49 1.58
N PHE A 79 -7.70 15.57 0.68
CA PHE A 79 -6.89 15.32 -0.51
C PHE A 79 -7.54 15.95 -1.74
N VAL A 80 -6.83 16.87 -2.39
CA VAL A 80 -7.17 17.35 -3.73
C VAL A 80 -6.88 16.24 -4.74
N HIS A 81 -5.76 15.53 -4.54
CA HIS A 81 -5.36 14.38 -5.31
C HIS A 81 -4.61 13.40 -4.42
N HIS A 82 -4.83 12.11 -4.65
CA HIS A 82 -4.03 11.05 -4.03
C HIS A 82 -3.97 9.85 -4.96
N ARG A 83 -2.80 9.22 -5.02
CA ARG A 83 -2.63 7.91 -5.64
C ARG A 83 -1.54 7.15 -4.90
N GLY A 84 -1.88 5.97 -4.41
CA GLY A 84 -0.93 5.01 -3.88
C GLY A 84 -0.74 3.89 -4.90
N THR A 85 0.50 3.48 -5.12
CA THR A 85 0.83 2.39 -6.04
C THR A 85 1.79 1.44 -5.35
N ILE A 86 1.45 0.15 -5.38
CA ILE A 86 2.34 -0.90 -4.87
C ILE A 86 2.65 -1.84 -6.03
N ASP A 87 3.93 -1.99 -6.34
CA ASP A 87 4.41 -2.92 -7.35
C ASP A 87 5.23 -4.01 -6.67
N VAL A 88 4.98 -5.26 -7.04
CA VAL A 88 5.80 -6.39 -6.61
C VAL A 88 6.53 -6.92 -7.84
N ILE A 89 7.85 -6.75 -7.84
CA ILE A 89 8.71 -7.02 -8.99
C ILE A 89 9.59 -8.21 -8.69
N ALA A 90 9.48 -9.28 -9.48
CA ALA A 90 10.34 -10.46 -9.32
C ALA A 90 11.78 -10.09 -9.67
N LEU A 91 12.72 -10.43 -8.78
CA LEU A 91 14.15 -10.34 -9.04
C LEU A 91 14.69 -11.69 -9.52
N ASP A 92 14.21 -12.75 -8.87
CA ASP A 92 14.43 -14.14 -9.26
C ASP A 92 13.30 -14.99 -8.65
N ASP A 93 13.43 -16.30 -8.62
CA ASP A 93 12.39 -17.21 -8.14
C ASP A 93 12.16 -17.12 -6.61
N GLN A 94 13.12 -16.55 -5.87
CA GLN A 94 13.12 -16.54 -4.40
C GLN A 94 13.17 -15.12 -3.82
N GLU A 95 13.23 -14.10 -4.66
CA GLU A 95 13.35 -12.71 -4.22
C GLU A 95 12.49 -11.78 -5.05
N CYS A 96 12.01 -10.73 -4.42
CA CYS A 96 11.30 -9.66 -5.10
C CYS A 96 11.66 -8.29 -4.53
N LEU A 97 11.33 -7.25 -5.29
CA LEU A 97 11.40 -5.87 -4.86
C LEU A 97 9.97 -5.35 -4.76
N VAL A 98 9.60 -4.79 -3.61
CA VAL A 98 8.31 -4.13 -3.43
C VAL A 98 8.54 -2.63 -3.47
N VAL A 99 7.83 -1.95 -4.36
CA VAL A 99 7.90 -0.49 -4.53
C VAL A 99 6.57 0.09 -4.13
N TYR A 100 6.57 0.99 -3.17
CA TYR A 100 5.38 1.67 -2.69
C TYR A 100 5.51 3.17 -2.97
N SER A 101 4.74 3.67 -3.92
CA SER A 101 4.78 5.07 -4.37
C SER A 101 3.54 5.81 -3.90
N THR A 102 3.71 7.05 -3.49
CA THR A 102 2.61 7.92 -3.05
C THR A 102 2.71 9.25 -3.77
N GLU A 103 1.62 9.66 -4.43
CA GLU A 103 1.43 11.01 -4.93
C GLU A 103 0.29 11.64 -4.16
N ALA A 104 0.42 12.89 -3.75
CA ALA A 104 -0.68 13.60 -3.11
C ALA A 104 -0.56 15.12 -3.29
N ASP A 105 -1.72 15.75 -3.36
CA ASP A 105 -1.89 17.19 -3.26
C ASP A 105 -2.90 17.45 -2.12
N PRO A 106 -2.56 18.20 -1.09
CA PRO A 106 -1.33 18.98 -0.90
C PRO A 106 -0.10 18.10 -0.61
N ARG A 107 1.06 18.62 -0.97
CA ARG A 107 2.35 17.89 -0.86
C ARG A 107 2.63 17.38 0.55
N THR A 108 2.24 18.13 1.57
CA THR A 108 2.43 17.74 2.97
C THR A 108 1.73 16.42 3.31
N MET A 109 0.62 16.12 2.64
CA MET A 109 -0.09 14.84 2.84
C MET A 109 0.71 13.66 2.29
N ALA A 110 1.46 13.86 1.20
CA ALA A 110 2.34 12.81 0.68
C ALA A 110 3.43 12.46 1.70
N LEU A 111 4.02 13.47 2.34
CA LEU A 111 5.04 13.26 3.36
C LEU A 111 4.48 12.49 4.56
N THR A 112 3.28 12.84 5.00
CA THR A 112 2.62 12.18 6.13
C THR A 112 2.36 10.70 5.84
N ILE A 113 1.80 10.40 4.65
CA ILE A 113 1.49 9.02 4.27
C ILE A 113 2.76 8.22 4.06
N ALA A 114 3.79 8.82 3.44
CA ALA A 114 5.02 8.11 3.11
C ALA A 114 5.75 7.58 4.34
N GLY A 115 5.65 8.26 5.48
CA GLY A 115 6.17 7.73 6.74
C GLY A 115 5.51 6.41 7.13
N GLY A 116 4.20 6.32 6.95
CA GLY A 116 3.45 5.09 7.20
C GLY A 116 3.80 3.97 6.21
N THR A 117 3.95 4.29 4.92
CA THR A 117 4.26 3.28 3.91
C THR A 117 5.65 2.69 4.09
N ALA A 118 6.62 3.48 4.54
CA ALA A 118 7.95 2.98 4.86
C ALA A 118 7.89 1.93 5.98
N GLY A 119 7.18 2.22 7.05
CA GLY A 119 6.98 1.29 8.16
C GLY A 119 6.22 0.03 7.73
N ALA A 120 5.24 0.18 6.84
CA ALA A 120 4.48 -0.94 6.30
C ALA A 120 5.36 -1.90 5.50
N LEU A 121 6.28 -1.37 4.68
CA LEU A 121 7.21 -2.22 3.93
C LEU A 121 8.14 -3.00 4.86
N ASP A 122 8.63 -2.36 5.93
CA ASP A 122 9.46 -3.04 6.92
C ASP A 122 8.70 -4.20 7.59
N GLU A 123 7.44 -3.98 7.96
CA GLU A 123 6.61 -5.01 8.58
C GLU A 123 6.29 -6.14 7.59
N LEU A 124 5.97 -5.79 6.34
CA LEU A 124 5.72 -6.79 5.30
C LEU A 124 6.94 -7.72 5.14
N LYS A 125 8.14 -7.13 5.04
CA LYS A 125 9.38 -7.89 4.95
C LYS A 125 9.56 -8.81 6.15
N ARG A 126 9.36 -8.29 7.35
CA ARG A 126 9.49 -9.08 8.57
C ARG A 126 8.56 -10.29 8.54
N GLN A 127 7.30 -10.09 8.16
CA GLN A 127 6.32 -11.18 8.11
C GLN A 127 6.66 -12.21 7.04
N MET A 128 7.03 -11.75 5.86
CA MET A 128 7.30 -12.65 4.73
C MET A 128 8.58 -13.46 4.92
N GLU A 129 9.56 -12.95 5.65
CA GLU A 129 10.84 -13.62 5.87
C GLU A 129 10.89 -14.46 7.14
N THR A 130 9.87 -14.42 7.98
CA THR A 130 9.87 -15.12 9.28
C THR A 130 9.46 -16.60 9.15
N ASN A 131 8.91 -17.01 8.04
CA ASN A 131 8.46 -18.39 7.84
C ASN A 131 9.38 -19.14 6.91
#